data_33301f44fd229af26803daf0ec25bdd3
#
_entry.id   33301f44fd229af26803daf0ec25bdd3
#
_cell.length_a   1.000
_cell.length_b   1.000
_cell.length_c   1.000
_cell.angle_alpha   90.00
_cell.angle_beta   90.00
_cell.angle_gamma   90.00
#
_symmetry.space_group_name_H-M   'P 1'
#
loop_
_entity.id
_entity.type
_entity.pdbx_description
1 polymer ?
#
loop_
_entity_poly.entity_id
_entity_poly.type
_entity_poly.pdbx_seq_one_letter_code
_entity_poly.pdbx_strand_id
1 'polypeptide(L)'
;MHVDPRIGALRGDRIAQRAMQEAVMLAAEDCRREDGLSRVIGELEDYGAGAELAECEALQRLVGAEEAARAVILPMIERLVRQQRETPLAQLSLRHQSGAGFHFLQLAAKGSATMGLALHDGMVPATSDPVATFPDAERHEIVLAGEAEIEALRIVTDCGDRVEVARTVRRVDRGDCIVLADADCSRVVRRVHGCMLALRLARVGDRPRPTRQVDLASGRVVHKASGNRRESQHEMMVALLGRMKRSDAAPVLADVARSGGDHVRWQALRECLALNTSLGMDTLRTLASEASDPLSSHANALLS
;
A
#
# COMPACT_ATOMS: atom_id res chain seq x y z
N MET A 1 37.25 0.43 -6.82
CA MET A 1 36.06 0.07 -6.03
C MET A 1 36.53 -0.72 -4.82
N HIS A 2 36.47 -0.14 -3.61
CA HIS A 2 36.91 -0.82 -2.39
C HIS A 2 35.77 -1.75 -1.94
N VAL A 3 35.98 -3.05 -2.01
CA VAL A 3 35.01 -4.05 -1.52
C VAL A 3 35.29 -4.25 -0.04
N ASP A 4 34.28 -4.11 0.80
CA ASP A 4 34.40 -4.39 2.25
C ASP A 4 34.95 -5.81 2.44
N PRO A 5 36.04 -5.99 3.21
CA PRO A 5 36.67 -7.30 3.46
C PRO A 5 35.67 -8.37 3.96
N ARG A 6 34.64 -7.95 4.71
CA ARG A 6 33.57 -8.83 5.20
C ARG A 6 32.75 -9.44 4.07
N ILE A 7 32.52 -8.71 2.96
CA ILE A 7 31.86 -9.23 1.76
C ILE A 7 32.73 -10.32 1.13
N GLY A 8 34.06 -10.11 1.08
CA GLY A 8 35.01 -11.12 0.59
C GLY A 8 34.98 -12.42 1.42
N ALA A 9 34.98 -12.28 2.74
CA ALA A 9 34.93 -13.42 3.67
C ALA A 9 33.65 -14.25 3.55
N LEU A 10 32.52 -13.61 3.23
CA LEU A 10 31.23 -14.30 3.10
C LEU A 10 30.99 -14.95 1.73
N ARG A 11 31.80 -14.64 0.74
CA ARG A 11 31.61 -15.10 -0.67
C ARG A 11 31.74 -16.61 -0.88
N GLY A 12 31.75 -17.44 -0.05
CA GLY A 12 31.78 -18.89 -0.18
C GLY A 12 31.28 -19.59 1.07
N ASP A 13 31.05 -18.82 2.13
CA ASP A 13 30.65 -19.35 3.42
C ASP A 13 29.14 -19.19 3.63
N ARG A 14 28.39 -20.20 3.14
CA ARG A 14 26.93 -20.27 3.32
C ARG A 14 26.51 -20.39 4.80
N ILE A 15 27.38 -20.94 5.66
CA ILE A 15 27.08 -21.11 7.08
C ILE A 15 27.10 -19.75 7.77
N ALA A 16 28.16 -18.96 7.53
CA ALA A 16 28.26 -17.60 8.06
C ALA A 16 27.14 -16.70 7.53
N GLN A 17 26.76 -16.79 6.25
CA GLN A 17 25.64 -16.04 5.69
C GLN A 17 24.30 -16.38 6.38
N ARG A 18 24.03 -17.66 6.60
CA ARG A 18 22.81 -18.12 7.31
C ARG A 18 22.80 -17.65 8.77
N ALA A 19 23.91 -17.81 9.49
CA ALA A 19 24.01 -17.39 10.87
C ALA A 19 23.76 -15.88 11.05
N MET A 20 24.27 -15.05 10.15
CA MET A 20 24.01 -13.61 10.15
C MET A 20 22.53 -13.30 9.87
N GLN A 21 21.92 -13.99 8.91
CA GLN A 21 20.50 -13.80 8.60
C GLN A 21 19.60 -14.26 9.75
N GLU A 22 19.91 -15.40 10.38
CA GLU A 22 19.21 -15.92 11.56
C GLU A 22 19.32 -14.95 12.75
N ALA A 23 20.47 -14.36 12.99
CA ALA A 23 20.66 -13.37 14.07
C ALA A 23 19.74 -12.14 13.89
N VAL A 24 19.60 -11.62 12.66
CA VAL A 24 18.70 -10.50 12.38
C VAL A 24 17.23 -10.91 12.52
N MET A 25 16.87 -12.11 12.07
CA MET A 25 15.50 -12.61 12.22
C MET A 25 15.12 -12.80 13.69
N LEU A 26 16.02 -13.38 14.50
CA LEU A 26 15.81 -13.56 15.95
C LEU A 26 15.66 -12.19 16.65
N ALA A 27 16.51 -11.22 16.34
CA ALA A 27 16.39 -9.88 16.90
C ALA A 27 15.03 -9.22 16.56
N ALA A 28 14.54 -9.40 15.33
CA ALA A 28 13.22 -8.90 14.92
C ALA A 28 12.08 -9.63 15.63
N GLU A 29 12.19 -10.94 15.85
CA GLU A 29 11.20 -11.72 16.60
C GLU A 29 11.18 -11.36 18.08
N ASP A 30 12.35 -11.18 18.69
CA ASP A 30 12.44 -10.75 20.08
C ASP A 30 11.80 -9.38 20.29
N CYS A 31 12.01 -8.43 19.35
CA CYS A 31 11.31 -7.14 19.41
C CYS A 31 9.78 -7.32 19.40
N ARG A 32 9.26 -8.23 18.55
CA ARG A 32 7.81 -8.49 18.48
C ARG A 32 7.23 -9.12 19.74
N ARG A 33 8.06 -9.79 20.54
CA ARG A 33 7.66 -10.44 21.81
C ARG A 33 7.69 -9.49 23.00
N GLU A 34 8.28 -8.31 22.87
CA GLU A 34 8.25 -7.29 23.92
C GLU A 34 6.79 -6.87 24.20
N ASP A 35 6.41 -6.79 25.46
CA ASP A 35 5.00 -6.64 25.90
C ASP A 35 4.26 -5.50 25.18
N GLY A 36 4.90 -4.33 25.02
CA GLY A 36 4.29 -3.17 24.36
C GLY A 36 4.00 -3.44 22.89
N LEU A 37 4.98 -3.99 22.14
CA LEU A 37 4.80 -4.25 20.71
C LEU A 37 3.93 -5.49 20.46
N SER A 38 4.02 -6.52 21.31
CA SER A 38 3.20 -7.72 21.24
C SER A 38 1.72 -7.39 21.37
N ARG A 39 1.36 -6.54 22.33
CA ARG A 39 -0.01 -6.05 22.52
C ARG A 39 -0.51 -5.27 21.29
N VAL A 40 0.30 -4.35 20.80
CA VAL A 40 0.00 -3.58 19.58
C VAL A 40 -0.22 -4.48 18.36
N ILE A 41 0.59 -5.53 18.19
CA ILE A 41 0.44 -6.51 17.10
C ILE A 41 -0.83 -7.34 17.26
N GLY A 42 -1.21 -7.73 18.49
CA GLY A 42 -2.47 -8.41 18.76
C GLY A 42 -3.67 -7.56 18.38
N GLU A 43 -3.72 -6.33 18.87
CA GLU A 43 -4.81 -5.39 18.52
C GLU A 43 -4.80 -5.00 17.02
N LEU A 44 -3.63 -5.02 16.35
CA LEU A 44 -3.56 -4.84 14.89
C LEU A 44 -4.26 -5.98 14.13
N GLU A 45 -4.26 -7.19 14.70
CA GLU A 45 -4.98 -8.33 14.14
C GLU A 45 -6.49 -8.14 14.26
N ASP A 46 -6.97 -7.73 15.43
CA ASP A 46 -8.38 -7.45 15.69
C ASP A 46 -8.87 -6.28 14.80
N TYR A 47 -8.11 -5.20 14.74
CA TYR A 47 -8.37 -4.06 13.86
C TYR A 47 -8.40 -4.46 12.39
N GLY A 48 -7.46 -5.31 11.96
CA GLY A 48 -7.39 -5.85 10.59
C GLY A 48 -8.51 -6.85 10.28
N ALA A 49 -9.14 -7.43 11.29
CA ALA A 49 -10.32 -8.28 11.18
C ALA A 49 -11.65 -7.50 11.21
N GLY A 50 -11.60 -6.18 11.45
CA GLY A 50 -12.77 -5.30 11.38
C GLY A 50 -13.18 -4.63 12.69
N ALA A 51 -12.46 -4.85 13.80
CA ALA A 51 -12.72 -4.12 15.03
C ALA A 51 -12.53 -2.60 14.85
N GLU A 52 -13.31 -1.80 15.55
CA GLU A 52 -13.15 -0.35 15.52
C GLU A 52 -11.87 0.08 16.26
N LEU A 53 -11.20 1.15 15.78
CA LEU A 53 -9.97 1.64 16.42
C LEU A 53 -10.20 2.01 17.89
N ALA A 54 -11.39 2.48 18.24
CA ALA A 54 -11.79 2.81 19.61
C ALA A 54 -11.82 1.57 20.54
N GLU A 55 -11.94 0.36 20.01
CA GLU A 55 -11.91 -0.90 20.73
C GLU A 55 -10.47 -1.44 20.89
N CYS A 56 -9.52 -0.86 20.15
CA CYS A 56 -8.10 -1.23 20.13
C CYS A 56 -7.28 -0.20 20.92
N GLU A 57 -7.28 -0.31 22.25
CA GLU A 57 -6.76 0.73 23.16
C GLU A 57 -5.27 1.04 22.93
N ALA A 58 -4.43 0.01 22.73
CA ALA A 58 -2.99 0.19 22.49
C ALA A 58 -2.73 0.82 21.13
N LEU A 59 -3.47 0.45 20.08
CA LEU A 59 -3.38 1.09 18.77
C LEU A 59 -3.88 2.53 18.80
N GLN A 60 -5.02 2.78 19.45
CA GLN A 60 -5.58 4.13 19.58
C GLN A 60 -4.59 5.05 20.30
N ARG A 61 -4.00 4.58 21.40
CA ARG A 61 -2.97 5.31 22.14
C ARG A 61 -1.72 5.55 21.30
N LEU A 62 -1.31 4.53 20.53
CA LEU A 62 -0.13 4.59 19.68
C LEU A 62 -0.23 5.67 18.59
N VAL A 63 -1.41 5.84 17.99
CA VAL A 63 -1.61 6.85 16.93
C VAL A 63 -2.15 8.19 17.44
N GLY A 64 -2.49 8.26 18.71
CA GLY A 64 -3.05 9.46 19.36
C GLY A 64 -2.06 10.23 20.24
N ALA A 65 -0.95 9.59 20.68
CA ALA A 65 0.01 10.20 21.59
C ALA A 65 1.46 9.88 21.16
N GLU A 66 2.23 10.93 20.89
CA GLU A 66 3.62 10.81 20.39
C GLU A 66 4.51 10.07 21.38
N GLU A 67 4.39 10.36 22.68
CA GLU A 67 5.17 9.68 23.72
C GLU A 67 4.88 8.17 23.74
N ALA A 68 3.61 7.76 23.57
CA ALA A 68 3.23 6.35 23.51
C ALA A 68 3.80 5.68 22.27
N ALA A 69 3.72 6.34 21.12
CA ALA A 69 4.29 5.84 19.88
C ALA A 69 5.81 5.66 19.99
N ARG A 70 6.51 6.65 20.52
CA ARG A 70 7.97 6.61 20.72
C ARG A 70 8.39 5.54 21.72
N ALA A 71 7.66 5.38 22.82
CA ALA A 71 7.96 4.37 23.83
C ALA A 71 7.94 2.94 23.27
N VAL A 72 7.07 2.66 22.28
CA VAL A 72 6.98 1.35 21.63
C VAL A 72 7.95 1.22 20.46
N ILE A 73 8.08 2.26 19.63
CA ILE A 73 8.80 2.16 18.35
C ILE A 73 10.30 2.39 18.48
N LEU A 74 10.76 3.32 19.34
CA LEU A 74 12.19 3.62 19.44
C LEU A 74 13.04 2.44 19.92
N PRO A 75 12.66 1.69 20.99
CA PRO A 75 13.45 0.53 21.41
C PRO A 75 13.62 -0.51 20.30
N MET A 76 12.56 -0.74 19.53
CA MET A 76 12.61 -1.63 18.37
C MET A 76 13.60 -1.11 17.31
N ILE A 77 13.51 0.17 16.94
CA ILE A 77 14.43 0.76 15.96
C ILE A 77 15.86 0.66 16.44
N GLU A 78 16.14 1.04 17.68
CA GLU A 78 17.49 1.00 18.28
C GLU A 78 18.08 -0.41 18.25
N ARG A 79 17.28 -1.40 18.59
CA ARG A 79 17.69 -2.82 18.55
C ARG A 79 17.99 -3.28 17.14
N LEU A 80 17.10 -2.99 16.18
CA LEU A 80 17.29 -3.35 14.78
C LEU A 80 18.51 -2.65 14.17
N VAL A 81 18.73 -1.36 14.47
CA VAL A 81 19.91 -0.60 14.02
C VAL A 81 21.19 -1.18 14.63
N ARG A 82 21.20 -1.54 15.92
CA ARG A 82 22.33 -2.19 16.56
C ARG A 82 22.65 -3.50 15.87
N GLN A 83 21.64 -4.36 15.70
CA GLN A 83 21.81 -5.65 15.04
C GLN A 83 22.32 -5.49 13.61
N GLN A 84 21.81 -4.51 12.85
CA GLN A 84 22.26 -4.26 11.49
C GLN A 84 23.72 -3.77 11.42
N ARG A 85 24.20 -3.04 12.44
CA ARG A 85 25.60 -2.66 12.53
C ARG A 85 26.53 -3.85 12.82
N GLU A 86 26.06 -4.81 13.61
CA GLU A 86 26.79 -6.06 13.91
C GLU A 86 26.79 -7.01 12.71
N THR A 87 25.69 -7.03 11.95
CA THR A 87 25.50 -7.91 10.79
C THR A 87 25.14 -7.11 9.52
N PRO A 88 26.07 -6.27 9.00
CA PRO A 88 25.75 -5.28 7.96
C PRO A 88 25.36 -5.88 6.61
N LEU A 89 25.63 -7.16 6.38
CA LEU A 89 25.29 -7.88 5.13
C LEU A 89 24.00 -8.70 5.25
N ALA A 90 23.43 -8.82 6.44
CA ALA A 90 22.13 -9.46 6.61
C ALA A 90 21.00 -8.50 6.17
N GLN A 91 19.91 -9.09 5.68
CA GLN A 91 18.73 -8.32 5.27
C GLN A 91 17.67 -8.36 6.37
N LEU A 92 17.20 -7.18 6.77
CA LEU A 92 15.98 -7.09 7.58
C LEU A 92 14.79 -7.58 6.75
N SER A 93 14.07 -8.56 7.28
CA SER A 93 12.86 -9.13 6.64
C SER A 93 11.65 -8.19 6.78
N LEU A 94 11.87 -6.87 6.70
CA LEU A 94 10.84 -5.86 6.72
C LEU A 94 10.57 -5.38 5.29
N ARG A 95 9.29 -5.28 4.96
CA ARG A 95 8.89 -4.74 3.68
C ARG A 95 9.20 -3.25 3.63
N HIS A 96 9.93 -2.86 2.60
CA HIS A 96 10.38 -1.49 2.44
C HIS A 96 10.02 -0.99 1.04
N GLN A 97 9.59 0.26 0.95
CA GLN A 97 9.31 0.97 -0.27
C GLN A 97 10.06 2.30 -0.25
N SER A 98 10.73 2.62 -1.35
CA SER A 98 11.41 3.91 -1.54
C SER A 98 10.97 4.54 -2.85
N GLY A 99 10.80 5.85 -2.82
CA GLY A 99 10.56 6.70 -3.98
C GLY A 99 11.27 8.03 -3.79
N ALA A 100 11.11 8.98 -4.73
CA ALA A 100 11.73 10.29 -4.63
C ALA A 100 11.27 11.02 -3.35
N GLY A 101 12.16 11.06 -2.34
CA GLY A 101 11.94 11.74 -1.06
C GLY A 101 10.89 11.10 -0.14
N PHE A 102 10.44 9.88 -0.44
CA PHE A 102 9.51 9.13 0.40
C PHE A 102 10.01 7.70 0.62
N HIS A 103 10.04 7.28 1.88
CA HIS A 103 10.40 5.93 2.29
C HIS A 103 9.35 5.39 3.25
N PHE A 104 8.96 4.16 3.06
CA PHE A 104 8.02 3.48 3.95
C PHE A 104 8.59 2.15 4.40
N LEU A 105 8.65 1.93 5.71
CA LEU A 105 9.07 0.68 6.32
C LEU A 105 7.88 0.04 7.04
N GLN A 106 7.38 -1.07 6.51
CA GLN A 106 6.30 -1.82 7.13
C GLN A 106 6.81 -2.62 8.32
N LEU A 107 6.32 -2.29 9.51
CA LEU A 107 6.69 -2.96 10.77
C LEU A 107 5.86 -4.21 11.00
N ALA A 108 4.54 -4.11 10.74
CA ALA A 108 3.60 -5.22 10.88
C ALA A 108 2.48 -5.12 9.84
N ALA A 109 1.89 -6.28 9.52
CA ALA A 109 0.66 -6.36 8.73
C ALA A 109 -0.16 -7.54 9.24
N LYS A 110 -1.45 -7.32 9.48
CA LYS A 110 -2.41 -8.32 9.95
C LYS A 110 -3.76 -8.10 9.26
N GLY A 111 -4.26 -9.12 8.61
CA GLY A 111 -5.50 -8.98 7.84
C GLY A 111 -5.44 -7.84 6.81
N SER A 112 -6.40 -6.92 6.92
CA SER A 112 -6.48 -5.71 6.09
C SER A 112 -5.70 -4.51 6.66
N ALA A 113 -5.12 -4.64 7.87
CA ALA A 113 -4.39 -3.57 8.54
C ALA A 113 -2.87 -3.66 8.36
N THR A 114 -2.24 -2.50 8.30
CA THR A 114 -0.79 -2.35 8.23
C THR A 114 -0.32 -1.23 9.16
N MET A 115 0.84 -1.45 9.79
CA MET A 115 1.53 -0.44 10.60
C MET A 115 2.96 -0.28 10.09
N GLY A 116 3.44 0.95 9.99
CA GLY A 116 4.78 1.22 9.50
C GLY A 116 5.24 2.64 9.73
N LEU A 117 6.51 2.87 9.39
CA LEU A 117 7.15 4.18 9.46
C LEU A 117 7.19 4.81 8.08
N ALA A 118 6.70 6.04 7.97
CA ALA A 118 6.77 6.87 6.78
C ALA A 118 7.80 7.98 7.01
N LEU A 119 8.86 7.99 6.22
CA LEU A 119 9.88 9.02 6.23
C LEU A 119 9.74 9.86 4.95
N HIS A 120 9.61 11.15 5.12
CA HIS A 120 9.78 12.13 4.04
C HIS A 120 11.08 12.88 4.28
N ASP A 121 11.97 12.89 3.29
CA ASP A 121 13.20 13.66 3.34
C ASP A 121 13.10 14.96 2.53
N GLY A 122 13.90 15.96 2.89
CA GLY A 122 13.87 17.27 2.26
C GLY A 122 14.39 17.32 0.82
N MET A 123 14.77 16.17 0.25
CA MET A 123 15.15 16.02 -1.15
C MET A 123 13.93 16.00 -2.09
N VAL A 124 12.71 16.00 -1.53
CA VAL A 124 11.50 16.16 -2.34
C VAL A 124 11.52 17.59 -2.89
N PRO A 125 11.65 17.80 -4.20
CA PRO A 125 11.32 19.08 -4.79
C PRO A 125 9.90 19.41 -4.33
N ALA A 126 9.61 20.68 -3.99
CA ALA A 126 8.23 21.10 -3.76
C ALA A 126 7.43 20.64 -4.98
N THR A 127 6.81 19.47 -4.86
CA THR A 127 6.16 18.87 -6.01
C THR A 127 4.95 19.72 -6.30
N SER A 128 5.06 20.48 -7.39
CA SER A 128 3.91 20.94 -8.14
C SER A 128 3.27 19.74 -8.85
N ASP A 129 3.31 18.53 -8.22
CA ASP A 129 2.71 17.38 -8.84
C ASP A 129 1.20 17.64 -8.89
N PRO A 130 0.65 17.86 -10.07
CA PRO A 130 -0.76 18.17 -10.19
C PRO A 130 -1.64 16.99 -9.83
N VAL A 131 -1.06 15.80 -9.58
CA VAL A 131 -1.80 14.57 -9.37
C VAL A 131 -1.75 14.15 -7.91
N ALA A 132 -2.93 13.93 -7.32
CA ALA A 132 -3.07 13.35 -5.98
C ALA A 132 -3.73 11.98 -6.04
N THR A 133 -3.31 11.08 -5.13
CA THR A 133 -3.86 9.72 -5.02
C THR A 133 -4.83 9.64 -3.85
N PHE A 134 -6.02 9.16 -4.11
CA PHE A 134 -7.11 8.94 -3.14
C PHE A 134 -7.37 7.44 -3.00
N PRO A 135 -6.71 6.74 -2.07
CA PRO A 135 -6.96 5.34 -1.79
C PRO A 135 -8.15 5.19 -0.84
N ASP A 136 -8.94 4.15 -1.00
CA ASP A 136 -9.99 3.80 -0.03
C ASP A 136 -9.37 3.04 1.14
N ALA A 137 -8.83 3.79 2.07
CA ALA A 137 -8.19 3.29 3.27
C ALA A 137 -8.34 4.30 4.41
N GLU A 138 -8.76 3.81 5.56
CA GLU A 138 -8.62 4.56 6.80
C GLU A 138 -7.15 4.64 7.19
N ARG A 139 -6.63 5.84 7.46
CA ARG A 139 -5.24 6.05 7.85
C ARG A 139 -5.13 7.02 9.01
N HIS A 140 -4.34 6.61 9.98
CA HIS A 140 -3.95 7.43 11.13
C HIS A 140 -2.43 7.57 11.11
N GLU A 141 -1.94 8.77 11.18
CA GLU A 141 -0.51 9.07 11.22
C GLU A 141 -0.22 9.98 12.40
N ILE A 142 0.86 9.71 13.10
CA ILE A 142 1.39 10.60 14.13
C ILE A 142 2.83 10.96 13.80
N VAL A 143 3.16 12.24 13.81
CA VAL A 143 4.50 12.73 13.51
C VAL A 143 5.41 12.48 14.72
N LEU A 144 6.43 11.65 14.54
CA LEU A 144 7.40 11.29 15.58
C LEU A 144 8.59 12.23 15.64
N ALA A 145 8.97 12.81 14.49
CA ALA A 145 10.08 13.73 14.39
C ALA A 145 9.98 14.60 13.14
N GLY A 146 10.57 15.80 13.21
CA GLY A 146 10.62 16.74 12.09
C GLY A 146 9.33 17.49 11.88
N GLU A 147 9.29 18.22 10.77
CA GLU A 147 8.18 19.09 10.41
C GLU A 147 7.99 19.14 8.88
N ALA A 148 6.75 19.36 8.45
CA ALA A 148 6.43 19.53 7.05
C ALA A 148 5.23 20.44 6.84
N GLU A 149 5.13 21.00 5.64
CA GLU A 149 3.92 21.60 5.12
C GLU A 149 3.16 20.56 4.32
N ILE A 150 1.95 20.25 4.71
CA ILE A 150 1.07 19.31 4.03
C ILE A 150 -0.14 20.04 3.46
N GLU A 151 -0.64 19.54 2.36
CA GLU A 151 -1.93 19.92 1.81
C GLU A 151 -2.91 18.78 2.03
N ALA A 152 -3.89 19.02 2.90
CA ALA A 152 -5.01 18.12 3.10
C ALA A 152 -6.01 18.31 1.94
N LEU A 153 -6.48 17.20 1.39
CA LEU A 153 -7.34 17.15 0.22
C LEU A 153 -8.61 16.39 0.58
N ARG A 154 -9.77 16.93 0.17
CA ARG A 154 -11.05 16.26 0.32
C ARG A 154 -11.89 16.41 -0.94
N ILE A 155 -12.35 15.31 -1.51
CA ILE A 155 -13.32 15.32 -2.59
C ILE A 155 -14.66 15.77 -1.99
N VAL A 156 -15.23 16.85 -2.51
CA VAL A 156 -16.51 17.43 -2.07
C VAL A 156 -17.62 17.17 -3.06
N THR A 157 -17.30 17.01 -4.34
CA THR A 157 -18.25 16.65 -5.41
C THR A 157 -17.63 15.58 -6.29
N ASP A 158 -18.37 14.53 -6.60
CA ASP A 158 -17.95 13.42 -7.45
C ASP A 158 -18.93 13.26 -8.64
N CYS A 159 -18.46 13.53 -9.86
CA CYS A 159 -19.18 13.36 -11.09
C CYS A 159 -18.62 12.19 -11.93
N GLY A 160 -17.91 11.24 -11.31
CA GLY A 160 -17.35 10.04 -11.96
C GLY A 160 -15.97 10.25 -12.56
N ASP A 161 -15.87 10.97 -13.67
CA ASP A 161 -14.59 11.27 -14.34
C ASP A 161 -13.99 12.63 -13.91
N ARG A 162 -14.76 13.42 -13.18
CA ARG A 162 -14.35 14.68 -12.59
C ARG A 162 -14.78 14.75 -11.14
N VAL A 163 -13.92 15.36 -10.33
CA VAL A 163 -14.18 15.63 -8.92
C VAL A 163 -13.82 17.06 -8.60
N GLU A 164 -14.50 17.63 -7.62
CA GLU A 164 -14.11 18.89 -7.00
C GLU A 164 -13.37 18.57 -5.70
N VAL A 165 -12.20 19.16 -5.50
CA VAL A 165 -11.33 18.88 -4.35
C VAL A 165 -11.17 20.15 -3.52
N ALA A 166 -11.67 20.12 -2.29
CA ALA A 166 -11.32 21.11 -1.28
C ALA A 166 -9.87 20.88 -0.82
N ARG A 167 -9.12 21.98 -0.66
CA ARG A 167 -7.69 21.96 -0.39
C ARG A 167 -7.39 22.88 0.80
N THR A 168 -6.63 22.36 1.77
CA THR A 168 -6.20 23.14 2.93
C THR A 168 -4.75 22.85 3.23
N VAL A 169 -3.93 23.90 3.20
CA VAL A 169 -2.51 23.79 3.54
C VAL A 169 -2.35 24.04 5.03
N ARG A 170 -1.57 23.17 5.71
CA ARG A 170 -1.21 23.33 7.11
C ARG A 170 0.20 22.84 7.38
N ARG A 171 0.87 23.41 8.35
CA ARG A 171 2.09 22.88 8.91
C ARG A 171 1.76 21.74 9.88
N VAL A 172 2.58 20.74 9.89
CA VAL A 172 2.56 19.65 10.87
C VAL A 172 3.93 19.52 11.50
N ASP A 173 3.90 19.37 12.81
CA ASP A 173 5.08 19.24 13.65
C ASP A 173 5.03 17.94 14.46
N ARG A 174 6.09 17.64 15.17
CA ARG A 174 6.16 16.52 16.09
C ARG A 174 4.96 16.50 17.05
N GLY A 175 4.30 15.35 17.16
CA GLY A 175 3.10 15.15 17.98
C GLY A 175 1.78 15.38 17.23
N ASP A 176 1.82 15.97 16.05
CA ASP A 176 0.59 16.18 15.27
C ASP A 176 0.05 14.87 14.70
N CYS A 177 -1.28 14.74 14.79
CA CYS A 177 -2.02 13.62 14.21
C CYS A 177 -2.64 14.03 12.86
N ILE A 178 -2.57 13.11 11.90
CA ILE A 178 -3.18 13.23 10.57
C ILE A 178 -4.11 12.05 10.39
N VAL A 179 -5.40 12.32 10.21
CA VAL A 179 -6.41 11.29 9.96
C VAL A 179 -6.97 11.46 8.57
N LEU A 180 -6.97 10.36 7.81
CA LEU A 180 -7.59 10.23 6.49
C LEU A 180 -8.63 9.11 6.62
N ALA A 181 -9.89 9.49 6.76
CA ALA A 181 -10.92 8.57 7.22
C ALA A 181 -11.47 7.65 6.10
N ASP A 182 -11.38 8.09 4.85
CA ASP A 182 -12.08 7.44 3.74
C ASP A 182 -11.40 7.69 2.37
N ALA A 183 -11.99 7.15 1.30
CA ALA A 183 -11.53 7.29 -0.09
C ALA A 183 -11.65 8.71 -0.65
N ASP A 184 -12.31 9.61 0.04
CA ASP A 184 -12.47 11.01 -0.39
C ASP A 184 -11.45 11.91 0.29
N CYS A 185 -10.63 11.36 1.20
CA CYS A 185 -9.57 12.05 1.91
C CYS A 185 -8.19 11.66 1.37
N SER A 186 -7.33 12.66 1.17
CA SER A 186 -5.94 12.45 0.80
C SER A 186 -5.05 13.56 1.37
N ARG A 187 -3.75 13.40 1.23
CA ARG A 187 -2.79 14.45 1.52
C ARG A 187 -1.59 14.43 0.59
N VAL A 188 -1.05 15.59 0.34
CA VAL A 188 0.24 15.78 -0.36
C VAL A 188 1.20 16.48 0.58
N VAL A 189 2.44 16.01 0.66
CA VAL A 189 3.51 16.72 1.36
C VAL A 189 4.08 17.75 0.40
N ARG A 190 3.96 19.04 0.75
CA ARG A 190 4.39 20.16 -0.09
C ARG A 190 5.84 20.53 0.11
N ARG A 191 6.26 20.53 1.37
CA ARG A 191 7.62 20.86 1.76
C ARG A 191 7.98 20.12 3.04
N VAL A 192 9.21 19.66 3.12
CA VAL A 192 9.77 19.06 4.33
C VAL A 192 10.98 19.88 4.75
N HIS A 193 11.08 20.22 6.03
CA HIS A 193 12.23 20.90 6.59
C HIS A 193 13.18 19.86 7.20
N GLY A 194 14.21 19.49 6.44
CA GLY A 194 15.11 18.40 6.80
C GLY A 194 14.48 17.03 6.52
N CYS A 195 13.85 16.42 7.51
CA CYS A 195 13.10 15.19 7.35
C CYS A 195 11.87 15.19 8.27
N MET A 196 10.82 14.46 7.87
CA MET A 196 9.65 14.18 8.70
C MET A 196 9.45 12.68 8.79
N LEU A 197 9.42 12.16 10.01
CA LEU A 197 9.13 10.77 10.33
C LEU A 197 7.76 10.67 10.98
N ALA A 198 6.89 9.85 10.44
CA ALA A 198 5.58 9.56 11.02
C ALA A 198 5.38 8.04 11.20
N LEU A 199 4.71 7.65 12.27
CA LEU A 199 4.12 6.33 12.40
C LEU A 199 2.78 6.34 11.70
N ARG A 200 2.55 5.36 10.84
CA ARG A 200 1.31 5.19 10.07
C ARG A 200 0.63 3.88 10.44
N LEU A 201 -0.63 3.96 10.80
CA LEU A 201 -1.58 2.85 10.85
C LEU A 201 -2.55 3.02 9.69
N ALA A 202 -2.80 1.95 8.93
CA ALA A 202 -3.75 1.98 7.82
C ALA A 202 -4.56 0.69 7.77
N ARG A 203 -5.84 0.81 7.45
CA ARG A 203 -6.76 -0.31 7.20
C ARG A 203 -7.49 -0.10 5.88
N VAL A 204 -7.55 -1.16 5.08
CA VAL A 204 -8.35 -1.21 3.85
C VAL A 204 -9.61 -2.01 4.15
N GLY A 205 -10.79 -1.50 3.81
CA GLY A 205 -12.05 -2.24 4.00
C GLY A 205 -12.13 -3.50 3.15
N ASP A 206 -13.11 -4.36 3.44
CA ASP A 206 -13.31 -5.63 2.72
C ASP A 206 -13.66 -5.44 1.24
N ARG A 207 -14.37 -4.36 0.92
CA ARG A 207 -14.78 -3.98 -0.45
C ARG A 207 -14.36 -2.56 -0.74
N PRO A 208 -13.05 -2.31 -0.89
CA PRO A 208 -12.57 -0.96 -1.10
C PRO A 208 -13.00 -0.43 -2.47
N ARG A 209 -13.39 0.83 -2.50
CA ARG A 209 -13.57 1.58 -3.75
C ARG A 209 -12.23 1.64 -4.51
N PRO A 210 -12.26 1.79 -5.83
CA PRO A 210 -11.02 1.96 -6.59
C PRO A 210 -10.21 3.16 -6.08
N THR A 211 -8.91 2.96 -5.96
CA THR A 211 -7.96 4.07 -5.75
C THR A 211 -8.01 4.98 -6.96
N ARG A 212 -8.16 6.29 -6.75
CA ARG A 212 -8.23 7.29 -7.81
C ARG A 212 -7.01 8.17 -7.80
N GLN A 213 -6.47 8.47 -8.98
CA GLN A 213 -5.52 9.55 -9.18
C GLN A 213 -6.23 10.71 -9.85
N VAL A 214 -6.15 11.87 -9.23
CA VAL A 214 -6.86 13.07 -9.62
C VAL A 214 -5.85 14.15 -9.98
N ASP A 215 -5.98 14.71 -11.17
CA ASP A 215 -5.28 15.95 -11.56
C ASP A 215 -5.92 17.11 -10.79
N LEU A 216 -5.17 17.69 -9.86
CA LEU A 216 -5.66 18.74 -8.96
C LEU A 216 -5.93 20.08 -9.65
N ALA A 217 -5.40 20.30 -10.86
CA ALA A 217 -5.63 21.52 -11.63
C ALA A 217 -6.95 21.46 -12.39
N SER A 218 -7.29 20.31 -12.97
CA SER A 218 -8.50 20.12 -13.79
C SER A 218 -9.63 19.40 -13.08
N GLY A 219 -9.37 18.77 -11.93
CA GLY A 219 -10.30 17.87 -11.25
C GLY A 219 -10.57 16.55 -11.98
N ARG A 220 -9.82 16.24 -13.05
CA ARG A 220 -10.02 14.99 -13.80
C ARG A 220 -9.46 13.79 -13.05
N VAL A 221 -10.21 12.69 -13.05
CA VAL A 221 -9.70 11.38 -12.65
C VAL A 221 -8.86 10.84 -13.81
N VAL A 222 -7.53 10.84 -13.63
CA VAL A 222 -6.57 10.44 -14.67
C VAL A 222 -6.24 8.96 -14.64
N HIS A 223 -6.44 8.31 -13.47
CA HIS A 223 -6.23 6.89 -13.32
C HIS A 223 -7.13 6.31 -12.21
N LYS A 224 -7.63 5.09 -12.43
CA LYS A 224 -8.34 4.26 -11.43
C LYS A 224 -7.62 2.92 -11.35
N ALA A 225 -7.35 2.47 -10.13
CA ALA A 225 -6.77 1.14 -9.87
C ALA A 225 -7.63 0.42 -8.83
N SER A 226 -7.65 -0.92 -8.85
CA SER A 226 -8.34 -1.66 -7.81
C SER A 226 -7.80 -1.28 -6.43
N GLY A 227 -8.69 -1.00 -5.48
CA GLY A 227 -8.37 -0.81 -4.08
C GLY A 227 -7.96 -2.11 -3.37
N ASN A 228 -8.31 -3.26 -3.97
CA ASN A 228 -8.04 -4.57 -3.41
C ASN A 228 -6.71 -5.13 -3.95
N ARG A 229 -5.77 -5.43 -3.04
CA ARG A 229 -4.47 -5.96 -3.40
C ARG A 229 -4.54 -7.30 -4.16
N ARG A 230 -5.49 -8.19 -3.78
CA ARG A 230 -5.65 -9.48 -4.48
C ARG A 230 -6.13 -9.26 -5.91
N GLU A 231 -7.07 -8.36 -6.11
CA GLU A 231 -7.54 -8.00 -7.46
C GLU A 231 -6.42 -7.39 -8.29
N SER A 232 -5.63 -6.46 -7.74
CA SER A 232 -4.46 -5.91 -8.42
C SER A 232 -3.42 -6.98 -8.79
N GLN A 233 -3.22 -7.99 -7.94
CA GLN A 233 -2.36 -9.12 -8.26
C GLN A 233 -2.96 -9.98 -9.37
N HIS A 234 -4.27 -10.27 -9.35
CA HIS A 234 -4.95 -11.00 -10.42
C HIS A 234 -4.86 -10.24 -11.73
N GLU A 235 -5.09 -8.94 -11.73
CA GLU A 235 -4.95 -8.08 -12.91
C GLU A 235 -3.55 -8.17 -13.52
N MET A 236 -2.50 -8.07 -12.68
CA MET A 236 -1.11 -8.24 -13.14
C MET A 236 -0.85 -9.64 -13.71
N MET A 237 -1.37 -10.70 -13.06
CA MET A 237 -1.24 -12.07 -13.57
C MET A 237 -1.94 -12.26 -14.91
N VAL A 238 -3.17 -11.76 -15.05
CA VAL A 238 -3.95 -11.77 -16.28
C VAL A 238 -3.17 -11.07 -17.41
N ALA A 239 -2.69 -9.85 -17.15
CA ALA A 239 -1.90 -9.09 -18.12
C ALA A 239 -0.59 -9.80 -18.50
N LEU A 240 0.08 -10.45 -17.54
CA LEU A 240 1.31 -11.20 -17.78
C LEU A 240 1.06 -12.42 -18.68
N LEU A 241 0.00 -13.20 -18.41
CA LEU A 241 -0.37 -14.37 -19.23
C LEU A 241 -0.67 -13.96 -20.68
N GLY A 242 -1.38 -12.84 -20.86
CA GLY A 242 -1.62 -12.27 -22.19
C GLY A 242 -0.33 -11.87 -22.91
N ARG A 243 0.58 -11.16 -22.22
CA ARG A 243 1.88 -10.73 -22.76
C ARG A 243 2.79 -11.91 -23.09
N MET A 244 2.73 -12.98 -22.29
CA MET A 244 3.47 -14.23 -22.55
C MET A 244 2.86 -15.04 -23.68
N LYS A 245 1.71 -14.66 -24.24
CA LYS A 245 0.97 -15.38 -25.27
C LYS A 245 0.70 -16.85 -24.88
N ARG A 246 0.34 -17.09 -23.61
CA ARG A 246 0.05 -18.41 -23.06
C ARG A 246 -1.36 -18.83 -23.47
N SER A 247 -1.50 -19.41 -24.66
CA SER A 247 -2.79 -19.88 -25.19
C SER A 247 -3.45 -20.96 -24.31
N ASP A 248 -2.65 -21.74 -23.58
CA ASP A 248 -3.11 -22.73 -22.61
C ASP A 248 -3.78 -22.08 -21.36
N ALA A 249 -3.57 -20.79 -21.12
CA ALA A 249 -4.23 -20.05 -20.06
C ALA A 249 -5.64 -19.54 -20.45
N ALA A 250 -6.05 -19.60 -21.73
CA ALA A 250 -7.32 -19.06 -22.18
C ALA A 250 -8.55 -19.60 -21.42
N PRO A 251 -8.65 -20.89 -21.05
CA PRO A 251 -9.77 -21.39 -20.23
C PRO A 251 -9.82 -20.74 -18.84
N VAL A 252 -8.68 -20.57 -18.19
CA VAL A 252 -8.60 -19.93 -16.86
C VAL A 252 -8.98 -18.45 -16.95
N LEU A 253 -8.58 -17.75 -18.03
CA LEU A 253 -8.96 -16.37 -18.26
C LEU A 253 -10.47 -16.23 -18.53
N ALA A 254 -11.08 -17.18 -19.23
CA ALA A 254 -12.52 -17.23 -19.40
C ALA A 254 -13.27 -17.42 -18.07
N ASP A 255 -12.74 -18.22 -17.14
CA ASP A 255 -13.30 -18.39 -15.80
C ASP A 255 -13.14 -17.12 -14.94
N VAL A 256 -11.98 -16.48 -14.98
CA VAL A 256 -11.74 -15.19 -14.31
C VAL A 256 -12.67 -14.11 -14.86
N ALA A 257 -13.00 -14.11 -16.15
CA ALA A 257 -13.94 -13.17 -16.75
C ALA A 257 -15.38 -13.31 -16.21
N ARG A 258 -15.72 -14.44 -15.58
CA ARG A 258 -17.06 -14.68 -14.99
C ARG A 258 -17.15 -14.34 -13.51
N SER A 259 -16.02 -14.18 -12.80
CA SER A 259 -16.01 -14.00 -11.35
C SER A 259 -14.97 -12.99 -10.90
N GLY A 260 -15.29 -12.18 -9.88
CA GLY A 260 -14.41 -11.16 -9.34
C GLY A 260 -14.84 -9.73 -9.63
N GLY A 261 -13.97 -8.77 -9.44
CA GLY A 261 -14.24 -7.36 -9.71
C GLY A 261 -14.33 -7.08 -11.23
N ASP A 262 -15.21 -6.17 -11.62
CA ASP A 262 -15.53 -5.90 -13.03
C ASP A 262 -14.30 -5.54 -13.87
N HIS A 263 -13.35 -4.82 -13.27
CA HIS A 263 -12.13 -4.41 -13.96
C HIS A 263 -11.22 -5.61 -14.32
N VAL A 264 -11.04 -6.54 -13.38
CA VAL A 264 -10.25 -7.78 -13.60
C VAL A 264 -10.97 -8.70 -14.60
N ARG A 265 -12.30 -8.82 -14.47
CA ARG A 265 -13.14 -9.60 -15.40
C ARG A 265 -13.03 -9.08 -16.84
N TRP A 266 -13.11 -7.77 -17.01
CA TRP A 266 -12.96 -7.14 -18.32
C TRP A 266 -11.58 -7.33 -18.92
N GLN A 267 -10.53 -7.17 -18.12
CA GLN A 267 -9.16 -7.43 -18.54
C GLN A 267 -8.97 -8.90 -18.94
N ALA A 268 -9.48 -9.84 -18.14
CA ALA A 268 -9.40 -11.28 -18.44
C ALA A 268 -10.11 -11.64 -19.75
N LEU A 269 -11.28 -11.06 -20.01
CA LEU A 269 -11.99 -11.22 -21.28
C LEU A 269 -11.15 -10.75 -22.48
N ARG A 270 -10.55 -9.57 -22.38
CA ARG A 270 -9.68 -9.01 -23.44
C ARG A 270 -8.49 -9.91 -23.74
N GLU A 271 -7.80 -10.39 -22.71
CA GLU A 271 -6.67 -11.31 -22.88
C GLU A 271 -7.14 -12.68 -23.41
N CYS A 272 -8.30 -13.17 -22.97
CA CYS A 272 -8.90 -14.40 -23.50
C CYS A 272 -9.20 -14.28 -24.99
N LEU A 273 -9.82 -13.18 -25.43
CA LEU A 273 -10.09 -12.89 -26.85
C LEU A 273 -8.79 -12.87 -27.68
N ALA A 274 -7.72 -12.28 -27.13
CA ALA A 274 -6.43 -12.20 -27.81
C ALA A 274 -5.73 -13.57 -27.92
N LEU A 275 -5.88 -14.45 -26.91
CA LEU A 275 -5.22 -15.76 -26.87
C LEU A 275 -6.02 -16.86 -27.56
N ASN A 276 -7.34 -16.82 -27.44
CA ASN A 276 -8.29 -17.77 -28.08
C ASN A 276 -9.59 -17.05 -28.41
N THR A 277 -9.68 -16.55 -29.63
CA THR A 277 -10.81 -15.74 -30.10
C THR A 277 -12.15 -16.48 -30.00
N SER A 278 -12.18 -17.78 -30.27
CA SER A 278 -13.44 -18.58 -30.19
C SER A 278 -13.97 -18.61 -28.76
N LEU A 279 -13.14 -19.02 -27.80
CA LEU A 279 -13.50 -19.09 -26.38
C LEU A 279 -13.82 -17.69 -25.81
N GLY A 280 -13.03 -16.69 -26.20
CA GLY A 280 -13.27 -15.29 -25.79
C GLY A 280 -14.59 -14.75 -26.32
N MET A 281 -14.98 -15.04 -27.55
CA MET A 281 -16.27 -14.66 -28.14
C MET A 281 -17.44 -15.36 -27.45
N ASP A 282 -17.30 -16.61 -27.07
CA ASP A 282 -18.35 -17.33 -26.35
C ASP A 282 -18.51 -16.75 -24.93
N THR A 283 -17.40 -16.39 -24.27
CA THR A 283 -17.42 -15.70 -22.97
C THR A 283 -18.06 -14.30 -23.09
N LEU A 284 -17.72 -13.55 -24.13
CA LEU A 284 -18.29 -12.23 -24.40
C LEU A 284 -19.82 -12.31 -24.62
N ARG A 285 -20.31 -13.28 -25.41
CA ARG A 285 -21.76 -13.50 -25.63
C ARG A 285 -22.47 -13.85 -24.33
N THR A 286 -21.84 -14.67 -23.48
CA THR A 286 -22.40 -15.03 -22.17
C THR A 286 -22.57 -13.77 -21.31
N LEU A 287 -21.54 -12.93 -21.20
CA LEU A 287 -21.62 -11.67 -20.44
C LEU A 287 -22.66 -10.70 -21.02
N ALA A 288 -22.77 -10.62 -22.35
CA ALA A 288 -23.75 -9.76 -23.01
C ALA A 288 -25.21 -10.21 -22.77
N SER A 289 -25.45 -11.51 -22.60
CA SER A 289 -26.76 -12.07 -22.34
C SER A 289 -27.28 -11.91 -20.91
N GLU A 290 -26.39 -11.66 -19.94
CA GLU A 290 -26.75 -11.46 -18.54
C GLU A 290 -27.10 -10.00 -18.26
N ALA A 291 -28.36 -9.63 -18.40
CA ALA A 291 -28.85 -8.24 -18.25
C ALA A 291 -28.53 -7.63 -16.85
N SER A 292 -28.36 -8.45 -15.82
CA SER A 292 -27.98 -8.02 -14.46
C SER A 292 -26.47 -7.82 -14.28
N ASP A 293 -25.65 -8.23 -15.24
CA ASP A 293 -24.20 -8.10 -15.16
C ASP A 293 -23.77 -6.65 -15.48
N PRO A 294 -22.99 -6.00 -14.61
CA PRO A 294 -22.50 -4.64 -14.86
C PRO A 294 -21.74 -4.47 -16.18
N LEU A 295 -21.14 -5.55 -16.70
CA LEU A 295 -20.37 -5.55 -17.95
C LEU A 295 -21.22 -5.80 -19.19
N SER A 296 -22.50 -6.13 -19.04
CA SER A 296 -23.39 -6.51 -20.17
C SER A 296 -23.49 -5.42 -21.23
N SER A 297 -23.60 -4.16 -20.82
CA SER A 297 -23.67 -3.01 -21.75
C SER A 297 -22.37 -2.86 -22.56
N HIS A 298 -21.21 -3.03 -21.93
CA HIS A 298 -19.92 -2.99 -22.61
C HIS A 298 -19.72 -4.19 -23.53
N ALA A 299 -20.18 -5.38 -23.10
CA ALA A 299 -20.11 -6.59 -23.93
C ALA A 299 -21.00 -6.47 -25.17
N ASN A 300 -22.22 -5.96 -25.04
CA ASN A 300 -23.11 -5.71 -26.16
C ASN A 300 -22.56 -4.69 -27.15
N ALA A 301 -21.90 -3.62 -26.66
CA ALA A 301 -21.25 -2.62 -27.53
C ALA A 301 -20.09 -3.17 -28.36
N LEU A 302 -19.45 -4.29 -27.92
CA LEU A 302 -18.41 -4.96 -28.70
C LEU A 302 -18.96 -5.98 -29.70
N LEU A 303 -20.22 -6.42 -29.54
CA LEU A 303 -20.86 -7.37 -30.44
C LEU A 303 -21.64 -6.68 -31.58
N SER A 304 -21.91 -5.37 -31.43
CA SER A 304 -22.52 -4.50 -32.42
C SER A 304 -21.52 -4.02 -33.46
#